data_4c2126315b9983b463863599317b5ec4
#
_entry.id   4c2126315b9983b463863599317b5ec4
#
_cell.length_a   1.000
_cell.length_b   1.000
_cell.length_c   1.000
_cell.angle_alpha   90.00
_cell.angle_beta   90.00
_cell.angle_gamma   90.00
#
_symmetry.space_group_name_H-M   'P 1'
#
loop_
_entity.id
_entity.type
_entity.pdbx_description
1 polymer ?
#
loop_
_entity_poly.entity_id
_entity_poly.type
_entity_poly.pdbx_seq_one_letter_code
_entity_poly.pdbx_strand_id
1 'polypeptide(L)'
;MFNFVDIGRQILSKMSKIIYTITDEAPALATYSFLPIVEAFTKPAGVEIETRDISLSGRILANFSEFLTDEQKISDDLAYLGKLAVEPEANIIKLPNISASIPQLVAAIKELQAKGYAVPDYPEEPKTGEETFIKAKYDKIKGSAVNPVLREGNSDRRAPKAVKEYARKHPHSMGAWSADSKSHVSSMTDGDFYGSEKSVVVPKATKYKITFVGADGSTKVLKEGASLLEGETIDSAVMSYSKLNDFYAKEIEDAKAKDVLFSVHLKATMMKVSDPILFGGVVYQYFKEVYDKYATLFDELNINPNNGLGDLEKKIASLPEDQKAAIEADIKAVYEKNPALAMVNSDKGITNLHVPSDVIIDASMPAAIRTSGQMWGPDGKQKDTKFVIPDRCYSGVYQTVIDFCKKNGALDPVTMGSVSNVGLMAQAAEEYGSHDKTFQLTGAGTVQVTDEEGNVLMEQAVEAGDIFRMCQTKDAPVQDWVKLAVNRARATNTPAIFWLDKNRAHDANLIQKVEKYLKDHDTTGLDIQIMSPADATQYSLERIVKGLDTISVTGNVLRDYNTDLFPILEVGTSAKM
;
A
#
# COMPACT_ATOMS: atom_id res chain seq x y z
N MET A 1 -30.15 50.07 11.44
CA MET A 1 -29.15 49.53 12.37
C MET A 1 -29.30 48.01 12.35
N PHE A 2 -28.64 47.33 11.42
CA PHE A 2 -28.66 45.85 11.39
C PHE A 2 -27.83 45.30 12.54
N ASN A 3 -28.46 44.44 13.32
CA ASN A 3 -27.95 43.98 14.58
C ASN A 3 -26.83 42.94 14.33
N PHE A 4 -25.58 43.33 14.40
CA PHE A 4 -24.39 42.46 14.24
C PHE A 4 -24.38 41.32 15.25
N VAL A 5 -25.13 41.42 16.35
CA VAL A 5 -25.29 40.38 17.38
C VAL A 5 -26.15 39.22 16.87
N ASP A 6 -27.17 39.49 16.01
CA ASP A 6 -28.03 38.45 15.45
C ASP A 6 -27.37 37.69 14.32
N ILE A 7 -26.52 38.35 13.53
CA ILE A 7 -25.70 37.70 12.50
C ILE A 7 -24.64 36.80 13.17
N GLY A 8 -24.00 37.29 14.24
CA GLY A 8 -23.08 36.49 15.04
C GLY A 8 -23.75 35.28 15.71
N ARG A 9 -24.99 35.44 16.18
CA ARG A 9 -25.78 34.34 16.78
C ARG A 9 -26.28 33.36 15.71
N GLN A 10 -26.63 33.76 14.52
CA GLN A 10 -27.01 32.86 13.42
C GLN A 10 -25.79 32.11 12.84
N ILE A 11 -24.60 32.72 12.85
CA ILE A 11 -23.35 32.05 12.48
C ILE A 11 -22.92 31.07 13.60
N LEU A 12 -23.13 31.41 14.87
CA LEU A 12 -22.88 30.55 16.02
C LEU A 12 -23.96 29.46 16.23
N SER A 13 -25.15 29.58 15.61
CA SER A 13 -26.21 28.56 15.75
C SER A 13 -26.09 27.39 14.75
N LYS A 14 -25.24 27.47 13.75
CA LYS A 14 -24.65 26.32 13.04
C LYS A 14 -23.36 25.93 13.74
N MET A 15 -23.46 25.50 14.98
CA MET A 15 -22.31 25.04 15.74
C MET A 15 -21.69 23.86 15.00
N SER A 16 -20.43 24.03 14.64
CA SER A 16 -19.64 23.01 13.99
C SER A 16 -19.57 21.79 14.89
N LYS A 17 -20.22 20.73 14.47
CA LYS A 17 -20.13 19.41 15.11
C LYS A 17 -18.85 18.74 14.63
N ILE A 18 -18.07 18.18 15.53
CA ILE A 18 -16.94 17.32 15.18
C ILE A 18 -17.38 15.88 15.34
N ILE A 19 -17.23 15.10 14.30
CA ILE A 19 -17.39 13.65 14.36
C ILE A 19 -16.05 13.01 14.68
N TYR A 20 -16.03 12.23 15.75
CA TYR A 20 -14.83 11.53 16.23
C TYR A 20 -14.98 10.03 16.02
N THR A 21 -14.04 9.37 15.33
CA THR A 21 -14.17 7.95 15.05
C THR A 21 -13.67 7.07 16.19
N ILE A 22 -14.43 6.02 16.50
CA ILE A 22 -14.02 4.92 17.37
C ILE A 22 -13.52 3.78 16.50
N THR A 23 -12.40 3.18 16.89
CA THR A 23 -11.77 2.06 16.21
C THR A 23 -11.49 0.91 17.19
N ASP A 24 -10.91 -0.16 16.70
CA ASP A 24 -10.59 -1.37 17.43
C ASP A 24 -9.08 -1.65 17.51
N GLU A 25 -8.71 -2.66 18.29
CA GLU A 25 -7.34 -3.17 18.52
C GLU A 25 -6.36 -2.10 19.05
N ALA A 26 -5.09 -2.12 18.59
CA ALA A 26 -4.08 -1.19 19.07
C ALA A 26 -4.44 0.30 18.88
N PRO A 27 -5.09 0.74 17.80
CA PRO A 27 -5.62 2.09 17.68
C PRO A 27 -6.67 2.49 18.71
N ALA A 28 -7.39 1.55 19.31
CA ALA A 28 -8.42 1.85 20.32
C ALA A 28 -7.86 2.60 21.53
N LEU A 29 -6.65 2.25 21.99
CA LEU A 29 -6.01 2.99 23.09
C LEU A 29 -5.76 4.46 22.72
N ALA A 30 -5.31 4.73 21.50
CA ALA A 30 -5.14 6.10 21.01
C ALA A 30 -6.48 6.84 20.94
N THR A 31 -7.55 6.16 20.51
CA THR A 31 -8.93 6.69 20.50
C THR A 31 -9.35 7.15 21.87
N TYR A 32 -9.30 6.27 22.87
CA TYR A 32 -9.74 6.57 24.22
C TYR A 32 -8.88 7.60 24.96
N SER A 33 -7.58 7.65 24.71
CA SER A 33 -6.68 8.62 25.34
C SER A 33 -6.77 10.01 24.70
N PHE A 34 -7.07 10.11 23.43
CA PHE A 34 -7.13 11.39 22.72
C PHE A 34 -8.51 12.09 22.82
N LEU A 35 -9.60 11.33 22.88
CA LEU A 35 -10.95 11.88 22.97
C LEU A 35 -11.13 12.89 24.12
N PRO A 36 -10.73 12.61 25.38
CA PRO A 36 -10.87 13.58 26.48
C PRO A 36 -10.08 14.88 26.23
N ILE A 37 -8.96 14.81 25.53
CA ILE A 37 -8.17 16.00 25.17
C ILE A 37 -8.95 16.86 24.18
N VAL A 38 -9.51 16.25 23.13
CA VAL A 38 -10.32 16.96 22.13
C VAL A 38 -11.53 17.60 22.82
N GLU A 39 -12.25 16.86 23.65
CA GLU A 39 -13.40 17.37 24.41
C GLU A 39 -13.02 18.57 25.30
N ALA A 40 -11.89 18.50 25.98
CA ALA A 40 -11.41 19.59 26.84
C ALA A 40 -11.12 20.88 26.04
N PHE A 41 -10.60 20.75 24.82
CA PHE A 41 -10.33 21.91 23.95
C PHE A 41 -11.59 22.46 23.27
N THR A 42 -12.54 21.62 22.91
CA THR A 42 -13.72 22.00 22.14
C THR A 42 -14.86 22.51 23.00
N LYS A 43 -15.01 21.96 24.22
CA LYS A 43 -16.06 22.35 25.16
C LYS A 43 -16.15 23.85 25.47
N PRO A 44 -15.03 24.57 25.73
CA PRO A 44 -15.09 26.03 25.98
C PRO A 44 -15.56 26.84 24.75
N ALA A 45 -15.33 26.29 23.54
CA ALA A 45 -15.79 26.89 22.28
C ALA A 45 -17.25 26.52 21.95
N GLY A 46 -17.89 25.69 22.76
CA GLY A 46 -19.23 25.20 22.52
C GLY A 46 -19.38 24.24 21.36
N VAL A 47 -18.28 23.62 20.91
CA VAL A 47 -18.28 22.62 19.81
C VAL A 47 -18.64 21.26 20.35
N GLU A 48 -19.65 20.63 19.76
CA GLU A 48 -20.13 19.29 20.14
C GLU A 48 -19.23 18.21 19.50
N ILE A 49 -18.91 17.16 20.26
CA ILE A 49 -18.26 15.95 19.76
C ILE A 49 -19.30 14.83 19.69
N GLU A 50 -19.44 14.22 18.51
CA GLU A 50 -20.22 13.00 18.30
C GLU A 50 -19.30 11.86 17.92
N THR A 51 -19.45 10.69 18.55
CA THR A 51 -18.64 9.51 18.21
C THR A 51 -19.33 8.63 17.17
N ARG A 52 -18.55 8.04 16.25
CA ARG A 52 -19.00 7.08 15.23
C ARG A 52 -18.07 5.89 15.20
N ASP A 53 -18.63 4.69 15.17
CA ASP A 53 -17.88 3.44 15.25
C ASP A 53 -17.52 2.91 13.86
N ILE A 54 -16.22 2.93 13.53
CA ILE A 54 -15.66 2.34 12.31
C ILE A 54 -14.83 1.09 12.60
N SER A 55 -14.95 0.52 13.79
CA SER A 55 -14.28 -0.73 14.18
C SER A 55 -14.65 -1.89 13.25
N LEU A 56 -13.83 -2.92 13.23
CA LEU A 56 -14.13 -4.14 12.46
C LEU A 56 -15.43 -4.78 12.93
N SER A 57 -15.63 -4.86 14.25
CA SER A 57 -16.85 -5.40 14.86
C SER A 57 -18.08 -4.57 14.49
N GLY A 58 -18.00 -3.24 14.60
CA GLY A 58 -19.09 -2.33 14.20
C GLY A 58 -19.47 -2.51 12.73
N ARG A 59 -18.48 -2.58 11.84
CA ARG A 59 -18.71 -2.80 10.41
C ARG A 59 -19.33 -4.17 10.10
N ILE A 60 -18.94 -5.23 10.83
CA ILE A 60 -19.57 -6.56 10.72
C ILE A 60 -21.04 -6.47 11.12
N LEU A 61 -21.35 -5.97 12.30
CA LEU A 61 -22.72 -5.89 12.80
C LEU A 61 -23.62 -5.05 11.87
N ALA A 62 -23.15 -3.91 11.41
CA ALA A 62 -23.89 -3.05 10.48
C ALA A 62 -24.19 -3.75 9.14
N ASN A 63 -23.23 -4.49 8.59
CA ASN A 63 -23.38 -5.17 7.29
C ASN A 63 -24.21 -6.47 7.37
N PHE A 64 -24.34 -7.09 8.53
CA PHE A 64 -25.10 -8.33 8.74
C PHE A 64 -26.35 -8.13 9.61
N SER A 65 -26.95 -6.94 9.55
CA SER A 65 -28.11 -6.57 10.36
C SER A 65 -29.32 -7.50 10.18
N GLU A 66 -29.47 -8.18 9.04
CA GLU A 66 -30.51 -9.16 8.78
C GLU A 66 -30.39 -10.45 9.60
N PHE A 67 -29.22 -10.73 10.17
CA PHE A 67 -29.00 -11.88 11.07
C PHE A 67 -29.14 -11.51 12.56
N LEU A 68 -29.43 -10.24 12.88
CA LEU A 68 -29.47 -9.71 14.23
C LEU A 68 -30.88 -9.44 14.71
N THR A 69 -31.09 -9.52 16.04
CA THR A 69 -32.34 -9.05 16.64
C THR A 69 -32.42 -7.53 16.54
N ASP A 70 -33.64 -6.96 16.70
CA ASP A 70 -33.83 -5.51 16.57
C ASP A 70 -33.01 -4.73 17.61
N GLU A 71 -32.79 -5.31 18.81
CA GLU A 71 -31.96 -4.71 19.87
C GLU A 71 -30.46 -4.77 19.60
N GLN A 72 -30.02 -5.68 18.72
CA GLN A 72 -28.62 -5.87 18.34
C GLN A 72 -28.23 -5.06 17.11
N LYS A 73 -29.20 -4.55 16.35
CA LYS A 73 -28.95 -3.76 15.15
C LYS A 73 -28.31 -2.43 15.49
N ILE A 74 -27.28 -2.07 14.74
CA ILE A 74 -26.58 -0.79 14.83
C ILE A 74 -26.60 -0.06 13.50
N SER A 75 -26.34 1.24 13.51
CA SER A 75 -26.20 2.07 12.31
C SER A 75 -24.95 1.70 11.52
N ASP A 76 -24.99 1.85 10.19
CA ASP A 76 -23.80 1.81 9.35
C ASP A 76 -23.08 3.17 9.40
N ASP A 77 -22.23 3.32 10.42
CA ASP A 77 -21.52 4.55 10.67
C ASP A 77 -20.48 4.86 9.58
N LEU A 78 -19.90 3.85 8.94
CA LEU A 78 -18.99 4.07 7.81
C LEU A 78 -19.73 4.64 6.60
N ALA A 79 -20.90 4.10 6.25
CA ALA A 79 -21.72 4.65 5.17
C ALA A 79 -22.20 6.07 5.49
N TYR A 80 -22.57 6.37 6.75
CA TYR A 80 -22.89 7.72 7.19
C TYR A 80 -21.72 8.69 7.01
N LEU A 81 -20.53 8.29 7.47
CA LEU A 81 -19.32 9.10 7.34
C LEU A 81 -18.92 9.32 5.88
N GLY A 82 -19.13 8.32 5.00
CA GLY A 82 -18.87 8.46 3.56
C GLY A 82 -19.76 9.52 2.90
N LYS A 83 -21.02 9.64 3.33
CA LYS A 83 -21.91 10.71 2.88
C LYS A 83 -21.51 12.07 3.45
N LEU A 84 -21.12 12.10 4.72
CA LEU A 84 -20.69 13.34 5.37
C LEU A 84 -19.38 13.87 4.82
N ALA A 85 -18.44 12.99 4.44
CA ALA A 85 -17.10 13.38 3.99
C ALA A 85 -17.10 14.29 2.74
N VAL A 86 -18.16 14.24 1.93
CA VAL A 86 -18.30 15.09 0.73
C VAL A 86 -18.96 16.43 1.02
N GLU A 87 -19.45 16.65 2.23
CA GLU A 87 -20.08 17.91 2.62
C GLU A 87 -19.02 18.94 3.01
N PRO A 88 -19.12 20.21 2.51
CA PRO A 88 -18.12 21.25 2.76
C PRO A 88 -17.92 21.60 4.25
N GLU A 89 -18.96 21.43 5.06
CA GLU A 89 -18.96 21.71 6.50
C GLU A 89 -18.53 20.50 7.35
N ALA A 90 -18.19 19.37 6.73
CA ALA A 90 -17.79 18.18 7.45
C ALA A 90 -16.53 18.40 8.29
N ASN A 91 -16.60 17.97 9.53
CA ASN A 91 -15.47 18.00 10.47
C ASN A 91 -15.30 16.61 11.06
N ILE A 92 -14.38 15.84 10.54
CA ILE A 92 -14.17 14.45 10.93
C ILE A 92 -12.75 14.27 11.48
N ILE A 93 -12.62 13.88 12.74
CA ILE A 93 -11.38 13.39 13.33
C ILE A 93 -11.38 11.87 13.15
N LYS A 94 -10.79 11.42 12.05
CA LYS A 94 -10.64 10.00 11.75
C LYS A 94 -9.31 9.50 12.33
N LEU A 95 -9.39 8.63 13.33
CA LEU A 95 -8.21 7.99 13.89
C LEU A 95 -7.73 6.81 13.03
N PRO A 96 -6.48 6.36 13.23
CA PRO A 96 -5.97 5.18 12.55
C PRO A 96 -6.89 3.97 12.80
N ASN A 97 -7.08 3.16 11.77
CA ASN A 97 -7.79 1.89 11.82
C ASN A 97 -6.92 0.81 11.16
N ILE A 98 -7.15 -0.43 11.51
CA ILE A 98 -6.45 -1.55 10.90
C ILE A 98 -7.02 -1.90 9.53
N SER A 99 -6.15 -2.46 8.68
CA SER A 99 -6.53 -3.14 7.46
C SER A 99 -6.73 -4.62 7.80
N ALA A 100 -8.00 -5.03 8.07
CA ALA A 100 -8.30 -6.35 8.60
C ALA A 100 -7.91 -7.48 7.63
N SER A 101 -6.99 -8.34 8.04
CA SER A 101 -6.66 -9.61 7.37
C SER A 101 -7.79 -10.63 7.55
N ILE A 102 -7.79 -11.72 6.76
CA ILE A 102 -8.77 -12.81 6.93
C ILE A 102 -8.71 -13.42 8.33
N PRO A 103 -7.53 -13.74 8.92
CA PRO A 103 -7.46 -14.23 10.29
C PRO A 103 -8.07 -13.27 11.32
N GLN A 104 -7.82 -11.95 11.20
CA GLN A 104 -8.41 -10.94 12.07
C GLN A 104 -9.93 -10.86 11.89
N LEU A 105 -10.42 -10.91 10.66
CA LEU A 105 -11.85 -10.96 10.36
C LEU A 105 -12.52 -12.18 11.02
N VAL A 106 -11.93 -13.37 10.84
CA VAL A 106 -12.45 -14.61 11.44
C VAL A 106 -12.43 -14.55 12.97
N ALA A 107 -11.38 -14.00 13.57
CA ALA A 107 -11.31 -13.82 15.01
C ALA A 107 -12.41 -12.89 15.52
N ALA A 108 -12.66 -11.76 14.86
CA ALA A 108 -13.73 -10.83 15.21
C ALA A 108 -15.13 -11.46 15.07
N ILE A 109 -15.36 -12.26 14.02
CA ILE A 109 -16.61 -13.02 13.84
C ILE A 109 -16.82 -13.96 15.04
N LYS A 110 -15.80 -14.75 15.42
CA LYS A 110 -15.89 -15.69 16.54
C LYS A 110 -16.13 -14.98 17.87
N GLU A 111 -15.50 -13.83 18.08
CA GLU A 111 -15.75 -13.01 19.26
C GLU A 111 -17.21 -12.51 19.32
N LEU A 112 -17.75 -12.02 18.20
CA LEU A 112 -19.15 -11.58 18.13
C LEU A 112 -20.13 -12.74 18.36
N GLN A 113 -19.88 -13.91 17.77
CA GLN A 113 -20.66 -15.13 17.98
C GLN A 113 -20.66 -15.54 19.47
N ALA A 114 -19.49 -15.50 20.12
CA ALA A 114 -19.37 -15.78 21.56
C ALA A 114 -20.13 -14.79 22.45
N LYS A 115 -20.35 -13.56 21.96
CA LYS A 115 -21.18 -12.52 22.61
C LYS A 115 -22.66 -12.63 22.27
N GLY A 116 -23.09 -13.65 21.52
CA GLY A 116 -24.48 -13.92 21.19
C GLY A 116 -25.02 -13.23 19.94
N TYR A 117 -24.15 -12.68 19.09
CA TYR A 117 -24.54 -12.15 17.78
C TYR A 117 -24.57 -13.29 16.74
N ALA A 118 -25.69 -13.43 16.01
CA ALA A 118 -25.88 -14.50 15.04
C ALA A 118 -25.25 -14.21 13.67
N VAL A 119 -24.07 -13.57 13.64
CA VAL A 119 -23.36 -13.31 12.39
C VAL A 119 -22.84 -14.62 11.80
N PRO A 120 -22.91 -14.82 10.45
CA PRO A 120 -22.47 -16.06 9.82
C PRO A 120 -20.93 -16.19 9.81
N ASP A 121 -20.44 -17.42 9.65
CA ASP A 121 -19.03 -17.67 9.44
C ASP A 121 -18.56 -17.09 8.09
N TYR A 122 -17.26 -16.72 8.00
CA TYR A 122 -16.66 -16.33 6.73
C TYR A 122 -16.39 -17.57 5.86
N PRO A 123 -17.06 -17.72 4.70
CA PRO A 123 -16.81 -18.86 3.82
C PRO A 123 -15.58 -18.57 2.95
N GLU A 124 -14.44 -19.15 3.29
CA GLU A 124 -13.21 -18.98 2.52
C GLU A 124 -13.38 -19.48 1.08
N GLU A 125 -14.01 -20.67 0.91
CA GLU A 125 -14.37 -21.28 -0.36
C GLU A 125 -15.90 -21.47 -0.42
N PRO A 126 -16.65 -20.52 -0.97
CA PRO A 126 -18.12 -20.61 -1.02
C PRO A 126 -18.58 -21.71 -1.96
N LYS A 127 -19.47 -22.59 -1.46
CA LYS A 127 -20.03 -23.72 -2.21
C LYS A 127 -21.50 -23.54 -2.60
N THR A 128 -22.15 -22.56 -2.01
CA THR A 128 -23.57 -22.24 -2.24
C THR A 128 -23.76 -20.78 -2.64
N GLY A 129 -24.94 -20.45 -3.19
CA GLY A 129 -25.28 -19.05 -3.49
C GLY A 129 -25.34 -18.18 -2.24
N GLU A 130 -25.78 -18.73 -1.11
CA GLU A 130 -25.82 -18.04 0.18
C GLU A 130 -24.41 -17.75 0.69
N GLU A 131 -23.50 -18.73 0.66
CA GLU A 131 -22.12 -18.54 1.04
C GLU A 131 -21.43 -17.52 0.13
N THR A 132 -21.72 -17.52 -1.16
CA THR A 132 -21.20 -16.51 -2.10
C THR A 132 -21.68 -15.10 -1.72
N PHE A 133 -22.93 -14.95 -1.34
CA PHE A 133 -23.50 -13.68 -0.87
C PHE A 133 -22.84 -13.23 0.45
N ILE A 134 -22.70 -14.13 1.43
CA ILE A 134 -22.03 -13.87 2.71
C ILE A 134 -20.57 -13.44 2.48
N LYS A 135 -19.85 -14.18 1.63
CA LYS A 135 -18.46 -13.83 1.27
C LYS A 135 -18.36 -12.43 0.68
N ALA A 136 -19.22 -12.10 -0.26
CA ALA A 136 -19.23 -10.78 -0.91
C ALA A 136 -19.48 -9.63 0.07
N LYS A 137 -20.27 -9.86 1.13
CA LYS A 137 -20.48 -8.88 2.22
C LYS A 137 -19.21 -8.72 3.06
N TYR A 138 -18.59 -9.81 3.49
CA TYR A 138 -17.33 -9.75 4.24
C TYR A 138 -16.17 -9.16 3.42
N ASP A 139 -16.14 -9.42 2.13
CA ASP A 139 -15.10 -8.88 1.23
C ASP A 139 -15.14 -7.34 1.15
N LYS A 140 -16.27 -6.70 1.43
CA LYS A 140 -16.39 -5.25 1.57
C LYS A 140 -15.87 -4.72 2.91
N ILE A 141 -15.79 -5.56 3.93
CA ILE A 141 -15.41 -5.18 5.30
C ILE A 141 -13.92 -5.39 5.53
N LYS A 142 -13.35 -6.48 4.99
CA LYS A 142 -11.95 -6.82 5.15
C LYS A 142 -11.01 -5.83 4.46
N GLY A 143 -9.77 -5.84 4.87
CA GLY A 143 -8.73 -5.01 4.28
C GLY A 143 -8.91 -3.52 4.54
N SER A 144 -8.46 -2.70 3.62
CA SER A 144 -8.55 -1.23 3.70
C SER A 144 -9.96 -0.71 3.36
N ALA A 145 -11.00 -1.20 4.02
CA ALA A 145 -12.38 -0.85 3.72
C ALA A 145 -12.77 0.58 4.14
N VAL A 146 -12.15 1.12 5.18
CA VAL A 146 -12.49 2.44 5.73
C VAL A 146 -11.85 3.59 4.96
N ASN A 147 -10.56 3.46 4.66
CA ASN A 147 -9.80 4.55 4.06
C ASN A 147 -10.37 5.03 2.71
N PRO A 148 -10.76 4.17 1.76
CA PRO A 148 -11.32 4.63 0.49
C PRO A 148 -12.61 5.45 0.65
N VAL A 149 -13.43 5.14 1.65
CA VAL A 149 -14.71 5.84 1.92
C VAL A 149 -14.47 7.26 2.45
N LEU A 150 -13.42 7.45 3.27
CA LEU A 150 -13.15 8.72 3.94
C LEU A 150 -12.05 9.56 3.27
N ARG A 151 -11.52 9.12 2.12
CA ARG A 151 -10.49 9.84 1.36
C ARG A 151 -11.11 10.76 0.33
N GLU A 152 -11.58 11.92 0.75
CA GLU A 152 -12.14 12.91 -0.17
C GLU A 152 -11.06 13.86 -0.71
N GLY A 153 -10.10 14.28 0.10
CA GLY A 153 -9.01 15.19 -0.29
C GLY A 153 -7.68 14.50 -0.59
N ASN A 154 -6.81 15.21 -1.28
CA ASN A 154 -5.40 14.84 -1.39
C ASN A 154 -4.69 14.99 -0.05
N SER A 155 -3.61 14.21 0.17
CA SER A 155 -2.87 14.26 1.43
C SER A 155 -1.83 15.39 1.43
N ASP A 156 -1.65 15.99 2.61
CA ASP A 156 -0.57 16.94 2.90
C ASP A 156 0.06 16.52 4.23
N ARG A 157 1.20 15.83 4.16
CA ARG A 157 1.86 15.23 5.30
C ARG A 157 3.21 15.88 5.58
N ARG A 158 3.43 16.20 6.86
CA ARG A 158 4.64 16.88 7.35
C ARG A 158 4.97 16.41 8.76
N ALA A 159 6.25 16.31 9.08
CA ALA A 159 6.65 16.17 10.47
C ALA A 159 6.27 17.45 11.24
N PRO A 160 5.47 17.39 12.32
CA PRO A 160 5.18 18.56 13.15
C PRO A 160 6.47 19.16 13.72
N LYS A 161 6.57 20.48 13.77
CA LYS A 161 7.76 21.17 14.28
C LYS A 161 8.20 20.68 15.67
N ALA A 162 7.25 20.46 16.56
CA ALA A 162 7.55 19.96 17.91
C ALA A 162 8.16 18.55 17.89
N VAL A 163 7.71 17.66 16.98
CA VAL A 163 8.25 16.32 16.81
C VAL A 163 9.67 16.38 16.23
N LYS A 164 9.91 17.25 15.24
CA LYS A 164 11.22 17.47 14.67
C LYS A 164 12.21 17.99 15.72
N GLU A 165 11.84 19.00 16.52
CA GLU A 165 12.67 19.54 17.58
C GLU A 165 12.95 18.51 18.69
N TYR A 166 11.98 17.67 19.01
CA TYR A 166 12.21 16.57 19.94
C TYR A 166 13.22 15.55 19.38
N ALA A 167 13.07 15.15 18.11
CA ALA A 167 13.99 14.22 17.45
C ALA A 167 15.41 14.76 17.36
N ARG A 168 15.60 16.06 17.14
CA ARG A 168 16.91 16.71 17.15
C ARG A 168 17.58 16.67 18.53
N LYS A 169 16.79 16.82 19.60
CA LYS A 169 17.30 16.76 20.99
C LYS A 169 17.51 15.33 21.48
N HIS A 170 16.78 14.39 20.93
CA HIS A 170 16.79 12.97 21.28
C HIS A 170 16.89 12.13 20.00
N PRO A 171 18.01 12.20 19.26
CA PRO A 171 18.15 11.53 18.00
C PRO A 171 18.08 10.01 18.17
N HIS A 172 17.35 9.37 17.28
CA HIS A 172 17.33 7.92 17.20
C HIS A 172 18.64 7.41 16.58
N SER A 173 18.92 6.13 16.80
CA SER A 173 20.09 5.48 16.24
C SER A 173 19.98 5.37 14.72
N MET A 174 21.04 5.74 14.03
CA MET A 174 21.27 5.50 12.61
C MET A 174 22.53 4.66 12.47
N GLY A 175 22.49 3.60 11.66
CA GLY A 175 23.64 2.76 11.38
C GLY A 175 24.71 3.51 10.60
N ALA A 176 25.97 3.14 10.83
CA ALA A 176 27.10 3.67 10.05
C ALA A 176 27.15 3.00 8.67
N TRP A 177 27.08 3.78 7.60
CA TRP A 177 27.21 3.28 6.25
C TRP A 177 28.67 3.17 5.82
N SER A 178 28.99 2.10 5.05
CA SER A 178 30.29 1.89 4.42
C SER A 178 30.18 2.00 2.89
N ALA A 179 31.19 2.59 2.28
CA ALA A 179 31.33 2.60 0.82
C ALA A 179 31.48 1.18 0.23
N ASP A 180 31.98 0.23 1.03
CA ASP A 180 32.18 -1.17 0.63
C ASP A 180 30.92 -2.04 0.85
N SER A 181 29.80 -1.48 1.34
CA SER A 181 28.56 -2.22 1.51
C SER A 181 28.11 -2.85 0.19
N LYS A 182 27.80 -4.14 0.25
CA LYS A 182 27.26 -4.92 -0.88
C LYS A 182 25.74 -4.82 -1.00
N SER A 183 25.09 -4.15 -0.05
CA SER A 183 23.62 -4.00 -0.07
C SER A 183 23.15 -3.25 -1.30
N HIS A 184 22.13 -3.78 -1.97
CA HIS A 184 21.58 -3.20 -3.19
C HIS A 184 20.16 -3.67 -3.45
N VAL A 185 19.41 -2.89 -4.24
CA VAL A 185 18.09 -3.28 -4.76
C VAL A 185 18.27 -4.04 -6.07
N SER A 186 17.46 -5.06 -6.29
CA SER A 186 17.34 -5.76 -7.56
C SER A 186 15.90 -5.78 -8.04
N SER A 187 15.70 -5.49 -9.33
CA SER A 187 14.41 -5.46 -9.99
C SER A 187 14.47 -6.11 -11.36
N MET A 188 13.31 -6.52 -11.88
CA MET A 188 13.21 -7.02 -13.25
C MET A 188 13.60 -5.93 -14.24
N THR A 189 14.15 -6.34 -15.38
CA THR A 189 14.48 -5.43 -16.49
C THR A 189 13.49 -5.54 -17.64
N ASP A 190 12.63 -6.56 -17.60
CA ASP A 190 11.60 -6.84 -18.60
C ASP A 190 10.51 -7.73 -18.00
N GLY A 191 9.26 -7.58 -18.48
CA GLY A 191 8.12 -8.38 -18.06
C GLY A 191 7.49 -7.97 -16.72
N ASP A 192 7.93 -6.85 -16.14
CA ASP A 192 7.33 -6.21 -14.97
C ASP A 192 6.19 -5.25 -15.36
N PHE A 193 5.47 -4.76 -14.38
CA PHE A 193 4.38 -3.80 -14.63
C PHE A 193 4.88 -2.53 -15.31
N TYR A 194 6.02 -1.99 -14.91
CA TYR A 194 6.62 -0.82 -15.54
C TYR A 194 6.83 -1.00 -17.04
N GLY A 195 7.40 -2.12 -17.46
CA GLY A 195 7.76 -2.37 -18.85
C GLY A 195 6.56 -2.64 -19.77
N SER A 196 5.44 -3.11 -19.22
CA SER A 196 4.22 -3.46 -19.96
C SER A 196 3.14 -2.37 -19.91
N GLU A 197 3.32 -1.33 -19.09
CA GLU A 197 2.27 -0.34 -18.82
C GLU A 197 1.85 0.42 -20.07
N LYS A 198 0.55 0.47 -20.30
CA LYS A 198 -0.12 1.32 -21.30
C LYS A 198 -1.07 2.26 -20.58
N SER A 199 -1.18 3.49 -21.05
CA SER A 199 -2.03 4.50 -20.45
C SER A 199 -2.74 5.33 -21.51
N VAL A 200 -4.01 5.69 -21.24
CA VAL A 200 -4.81 6.57 -22.09
C VAL A 200 -5.61 7.54 -21.25
N VAL A 201 -5.85 8.74 -21.80
CA VAL A 201 -6.79 9.71 -21.24
C VAL A 201 -8.14 9.49 -21.90
N VAL A 202 -9.18 9.28 -21.10
CA VAL A 202 -10.54 8.96 -21.56
C VAL A 202 -11.14 10.19 -22.27
N PRO A 203 -11.48 10.10 -23.56
CA PRO A 203 -11.91 11.27 -24.33
C PRO A 203 -13.35 11.73 -24.05
N LYS A 204 -14.21 10.83 -23.56
CA LYS A 204 -15.59 11.11 -23.16
C LYS A 204 -16.04 10.14 -22.08
N ALA A 205 -16.99 10.57 -21.24
CA ALA A 205 -17.56 9.69 -20.22
C ALA A 205 -18.20 8.44 -20.87
N THR A 206 -17.89 7.25 -20.32
CA THR A 206 -18.36 5.96 -20.81
C THR A 206 -18.40 4.94 -19.66
N LYS A 207 -18.87 3.72 -19.93
CA LYS A 207 -18.58 2.57 -19.08
C LYS A 207 -17.54 1.69 -19.76
N TYR A 208 -16.85 0.88 -18.97
CA TYR A 208 -15.87 -0.04 -19.55
C TYR A 208 -16.14 -1.49 -19.17
N LYS A 209 -15.54 -2.36 -19.97
CA LYS A 209 -15.52 -3.81 -19.79
C LYS A 209 -14.09 -4.31 -19.94
N ILE A 210 -13.65 -5.18 -19.02
CA ILE A 210 -12.40 -5.91 -19.12
C ILE A 210 -12.74 -7.34 -19.54
N THR A 211 -12.19 -7.77 -20.66
CA THR A 211 -12.46 -9.08 -21.26
C THR A 211 -11.16 -9.81 -21.54
N PHE A 212 -11.05 -11.06 -21.11
CA PHE A 212 -9.99 -11.97 -21.55
C PHE A 212 -10.48 -12.72 -22.80
N VAL A 213 -9.70 -12.68 -23.85
CA VAL A 213 -9.89 -13.41 -25.10
C VAL A 213 -8.77 -14.45 -25.19
N GLY A 214 -9.10 -15.71 -24.98
CA GLY A 214 -8.14 -16.81 -25.03
C GLY A 214 -7.62 -17.07 -26.44
N ALA A 215 -6.43 -17.62 -26.56
CA ALA A 215 -5.84 -18.04 -27.82
C ALA A 215 -6.66 -19.13 -28.55
N ASP A 216 -7.50 -19.83 -27.80
CA ASP A 216 -8.48 -20.82 -28.31
C ASP A 216 -9.78 -20.20 -28.83
N GLY A 217 -9.91 -18.87 -28.79
CA GLY A 217 -11.10 -18.11 -29.16
C GLY A 217 -12.17 -18.02 -28.05
N SER A 218 -11.91 -18.58 -26.88
CA SER A 218 -12.80 -18.42 -25.71
C SER A 218 -12.79 -16.96 -25.23
N THR A 219 -13.93 -16.53 -24.66
CA THR A 219 -14.07 -15.17 -24.14
C THR A 219 -14.61 -15.21 -22.72
N LYS A 220 -13.94 -14.51 -21.80
CA LYS A 220 -14.36 -14.39 -20.40
C LYS A 220 -14.40 -12.92 -19.99
N VAL A 221 -15.56 -12.43 -19.57
CA VAL A 221 -15.68 -11.10 -18.97
C VAL A 221 -15.10 -11.16 -17.55
N LEU A 222 -14.09 -10.35 -17.29
CA LEU A 222 -13.43 -10.25 -15.99
C LEU A 222 -14.09 -9.17 -15.13
N LYS A 223 -14.51 -8.06 -15.77
CA LYS A 223 -15.23 -6.94 -15.12
C LYS A 223 -16.05 -6.19 -16.16
N GLU A 224 -17.22 -5.70 -15.77
CA GLU A 224 -18.04 -4.85 -16.63
C GLU A 224 -18.89 -3.84 -15.83
N GLY A 225 -19.38 -2.82 -16.53
CA GLY A 225 -20.36 -1.85 -16.02
C GLY A 225 -19.80 -0.75 -15.13
N ALA A 226 -18.47 -0.68 -14.91
CA ALA A 226 -17.88 0.42 -14.18
C ALA A 226 -17.72 1.66 -15.06
N SER A 227 -17.91 2.86 -14.47
CA SER A 227 -17.91 4.13 -15.19
C SER A 227 -16.51 4.73 -15.28
N LEU A 228 -16.24 5.40 -16.40
CA LEU A 228 -15.13 6.30 -16.63
C LEU A 228 -15.67 7.70 -16.88
N LEU A 229 -15.03 8.72 -16.34
CA LEU A 229 -15.33 10.12 -16.61
C LEU A 229 -14.46 10.64 -17.76
N GLU A 230 -14.92 11.66 -18.44
CA GLU A 230 -14.08 12.39 -19.40
C GLU A 230 -12.85 12.96 -18.69
N GLY A 231 -11.69 12.82 -19.32
CA GLY A 231 -10.42 13.26 -18.77
C GLY A 231 -9.78 12.33 -17.74
N GLU A 232 -10.43 11.22 -17.34
CA GLU A 232 -9.75 10.21 -16.51
C GLU A 232 -8.51 9.64 -17.20
N THR A 233 -7.47 9.39 -16.43
CA THR A 233 -6.33 8.60 -16.88
C THR A 233 -6.56 7.15 -16.44
N ILE A 234 -6.53 6.22 -17.40
CA ILE A 234 -6.62 4.79 -17.12
C ILE A 234 -5.35 4.10 -17.62
N ASP A 235 -4.90 3.11 -16.87
CA ASP A 235 -3.67 2.38 -17.15
C ASP A 235 -3.93 0.89 -17.09
N SER A 236 -3.22 0.12 -17.91
CA SER A 236 -3.16 -1.33 -17.80
C SER A 236 -1.71 -1.82 -17.83
N ALA A 237 -1.41 -2.82 -17.03
CA ALA A 237 -0.08 -3.41 -16.98
C ALA A 237 -0.16 -4.92 -16.71
N VAL A 238 0.89 -5.63 -17.08
CA VAL A 238 1.00 -7.09 -16.89
C VAL A 238 2.35 -7.43 -16.26
N MET A 239 2.31 -8.24 -15.21
CA MET A 239 3.50 -8.93 -14.70
C MET A 239 3.57 -10.31 -15.35
N SER A 240 4.61 -10.57 -16.13
CA SER A 240 4.86 -11.89 -16.70
C SER A 240 5.34 -12.85 -15.62
N TYR A 241 4.54 -13.86 -15.33
CA TYR A 241 4.83 -14.82 -14.26
C TYR A 241 6.04 -15.72 -14.60
N SER A 242 6.22 -16.07 -15.88
CA SER A 242 7.38 -16.85 -16.31
C SER A 242 8.68 -16.05 -16.14
N LYS A 243 8.72 -14.79 -16.60
CA LYS A 243 9.89 -13.91 -16.44
C LYS A 243 10.17 -13.56 -14.98
N LEU A 244 9.13 -13.43 -14.16
CA LEU A 244 9.26 -13.24 -12.72
C LEU A 244 9.96 -14.42 -12.06
N ASN A 245 9.58 -15.64 -12.40
CA ASN A 245 10.23 -16.85 -11.87
C ASN A 245 11.68 -16.98 -12.32
N ASP A 246 11.99 -16.67 -13.58
CA ASP A 246 13.36 -16.64 -14.08
C ASP A 246 14.20 -15.57 -13.37
N PHE A 247 13.60 -14.40 -13.11
CA PHE A 247 14.24 -13.35 -12.34
C PHE A 247 14.57 -13.83 -10.93
N TYR A 248 13.61 -14.40 -10.19
CA TYR A 248 13.86 -14.89 -8.84
C TYR A 248 14.96 -15.95 -8.80
N ALA A 249 14.96 -16.91 -9.72
CA ALA A 249 16.00 -17.93 -9.78
C ALA A 249 17.41 -17.31 -9.92
N LYS A 250 17.56 -16.33 -10.82
CA LYS A 250 18.82 -15.58 -11.01
C LYS A 250 19.23 -14.79 -9.78
N GLU A 251 18.28 -14.14 -9.12
CA GLU A 251 18.57 -13.28 -7.97
C GLU A 251 18.94 -14.10 -6.72
N ILE A 252 18.38 -15.31 -6.57
CA ILE A 252 18.80 -16.28 -5.54
C ILE A 252 20.25 -16.71 -5.76
N GLU A 253 20.62 -17.07 -6.99
CA GLU A 253 22.00 -17.45 -7.33
C GLU A 253 22.98 -16.30 -7.13
N ASP A 254 22.63 -15.10 -7.55
CA ASP A 254 23.48 -13.91 -7.43
C ASP A 254 23.66 -13.50 -5.95
N ALA A 255 22.61 -13.59 -5.11
CA ALA A 255 22.74 -13.33 -3.68
C ALA A 255 23.72 -14.30 -3.01
N LYS A 256 23.67 -15.61 -3.41
CA LYS A 256 24.62 -16.62 -2.94
C LYS A 256 26.04 -16.30 -3.39
N ALA A 257 26.24 -15.96 -4.65
CA ALA A 257 27.56 -15.65 -5.22
C ALA A 257 28.20 -14.40 -4.58
N LYS A 258 27.39 -13.40 -4.20
CA LYS A 258 27.83 -12.17 -3.54
C LYS A 258 28.00 -12.34 -2.02
N ASP A 259 27.53 -13.44 -1.46
CA ASP A 259 27.48 -13.68 -0.01
C ASP A 259 26.74 -12.56 0.74
N VAL A 260 25.51 -12.30 0.33
CA VAL A 260 24.58 -11.35 0.96
C VAL A 260 23.28 -12.04 1.34
N LEU A 261 22.53 -11.47 2.30
CA LEU A 261 21.18 -11.95 2.60
C LEU A 261 20.26 -11.74 1.40
N PHE A 262 19.34 -12.67 1.20
CA PHE A 262 18.25 -12.53 0.24
C PHE A 262 16.99 -12.06 0.97
N SER A 263 16.34 -11.00 0.46
CA SER A 263 15.16 -10.43 1.07
C SER A 263 14.21 -9.90 0.00
N VAL A 264 12.95 -10.31 0.02
CA VAL A 264 11.91 -9.78 -0.88
C VAL A 264 11.11 -8.68 -0.19
N HIS A 265 10.74 -7.66 -0.93
CA HIS A 265 9.99 -6.52 -0.42
C HIS A 265 8.85 -6.18 -1.38
N LEU A 266 7.62 -6.23 -0.88
CA LEU A 266 6.38 -6.11 -1.64
C LEU A 266 5.35 -5.26 -0.90
N LYS A 267 4.27 -4.89 -1.56
CA LYS A 267 3.15 -4.13 -0.97
C LYS A 267 1.92 -5.04 -0.73
N ALA A 268 2.17 -6.25 -0.26
CA ALA A 268 1.20 -7.35 -0.20
C ALA A 268 -0.07 -7.10 0.62
N THR A 269 -0.06 -6.16 1.56
CA THR A 269 -1.24 -5.80 2.37
C THR A 269 -2.21 -4.87 1.65
N MET A 270 -1.74 -4.09 0.68
CA MET A 270 -2.57 -3.20 -0.13
C MET A 270 -2.89 -3.82 -1.48
N MET A 271 -1.91 -4.37 -2.18
CA MET A 271 -2.05 -5.04 -3.47
C MET A 271 -2.40 -6.53 -3.27
N LYS A 272 -3.60 -6.79 -2.82
CA LYS A 272 -4.04 -8.10 -2.29
C LYS A 272 -4.18 -9.21 -3.30
N VAL A 273 -4.18 -8.93 -4.60
CA VAL A 273 -4.22 -9.95 -5.65
C VAL A 273 -2.83 -10.16 -6.23
N SER A 274 -2.16 -9.09 -6.70
CA SER A 274 -0.86 -9.22 -7.36
C SER A 274 0.24 -9.68 -6.41
N ASP A 275 0.41 -9.02 -5.28
CA ASP A 275 1.61 -9.18 -4.46
C ASP A 275 1.69 -10.50 -3.68
N PRO A 276 0.59 -11.12 -3.22
CA PRO A 276 0.65 -12.49 -2.73
C PRO A 276 1.11 -13.51 -3.80
N ILE A 277 0.79 -13.28 -5.08
CA ILE A 277 1.24 -14.14 -6.18
C ILE A 277 2.74 -13.92 -6.43
N LEU A 278 3.20 -12.66 -6.43
CA LEU A 278 4.62 -12.34 -6.52
C LEU A 278 5.40 -12.97 -5.36
N PHE A 279 4.86 -12.90 -4.15
CA PHE A 279 5.42 -13.51 -2.96
C PHE A 279 5.48 -15.05 -3.08
N GLY A 280 4.39 -15.66 -3.53
CA GLY A 280 4.33 -17.11 -3.77
C GLY A 280 5.36 -17.56 -4.82
N GLY A 281 5.61 -16.75 -5.83
CA GLY A 281 6.64 -17.02 -6.84
C GLY A 281 8.03 -17.12 -6.22
N VAL A 282 8.42 -16.21 -5.34
CA VAL A 282 9.73 -16.30 -4.66
C VAL A 282 9.79 -17.44 -3.65
N VAL A 283 8.72 -17.70 -2.92
CA VAL A 283 8.65 -18.87 -2.01
C VAL A 283 8.83 -20.16 -2.80
N TYR A 284 8.09 -20.34 -3.89
CA TYR A 284 8.24 -21.50 -4.76
C TYR A 284 9.66 -21.62 -5.32
N GLN A 285 10.25 -20.55 -5.87
CA GLN A 285 11.59 -20.59 -6.47
C GLN A 285 12.68 -20.88 -5.44
N TYR A 286 12.58 -20.33 -4.23
CA TYR A 286 13.55 -20.57 -3.18
C TYR A 286 13.51 -22.01 -2.67
N PHE A 287 12.30 -22.59 -2.52
CA PHE A 287 12.06 -23.96 -2.06
C PHE A 287 11.66 -24.92 -3.19
N LYS A 288 12.04 -24.62 -4.44
CA LYS A 288 11.57 -25.35 -5.63
C LYS A 288 11.74 -26.87 -5.52
N GLU A 289 12.88 -27.35 -5.02
CA GLU A 289 13.14 -28.78 -4.88
C GLU A 289 12.14 -29.47 -3.93
N VAL A 290 11.69 -28.78 -2.88
CA VAL A 290 10.70 -29.27 -1.93
C VAL A 290 9.31 -29.28 -2.57
N TYR A 291 8.89 -28.18 -3.19
CA TYR A 291 7.60 -28.09 -3.84
C TYR A 291 7.44 -29.09 -4.98
N ASP A 292 8.48 -29.27 -5.80
CA ASP A 292 8.45 -30.25 -6.91
C ASP A 292 8.43 -31.68 -6.39
N LYS A 293 9.20 -31.99 -5.35
CA LYS A 293 9.28 -33.34 -4.77
C LYS A 293 7.96 -33.78 -4.13
N TYR A 294 7.28 -32.88 -3.46
CA TYR A 294 6.05 -33.15 -2.71
C TYR A 294 4.79 -32.59 -3.37
N ALA A 295 4.81 -32.28 -4.67
CA ALA A 295 3.73 -31.57 -5.36
C ALA A 295 2.34 -32.19 -5.11
N THR A 296 2.18 -33.52 -5.30
CA THR A 296 0.90 -34.22 -5.07
C THR A 296 0.42 -34.10 -3.63
N LEU A 297 1.31 -34.29 -2.67
CA LEU A 297 0.98 -34.17 -1.25
C LEU A 297 0.60 -32.73 -0.87
N PHE A 298 1.29 -31.75 -1.42
CA PHE A 298 1.02 -30.32 -1.17
C PHE A 298 -0.30 -29.89 -1.78
N ASP A 299 -0.68 -30.42 -2.95
CA ASP A 299 -2.01 -30.22 -3.54
C ASP A 299 -3.11 -30.83 -2.65
N GLU A 300 -2.93 -32.06 -2.14
CA GLU A 300 -3.87 -32.72 -1.22
C GLU A 300 -4.05 -31.92 0.08
N LEU A 301 -3.00 -31.32 0.60
CA LEU A 301 -3.01 -30.47 1.80
C LEU A 301 -3.44 -29.02 1.51
N ASN A 302 -3.71 -28.67 0.26
CA ASN A 302 -3.99 -27.29 -0.19
C ASN A 302 -2.89 -26.31 0.23
N ILE A 303 -1.61 -26.72 0.19
CA ILE A 303 -0.48 -25.85 0.47
C ILE A 303 -0.30 -24.88 -0.70
N ASN A 304 -0.42 -23.58 -0.41
CA ASN A 304 -0.28 -22.53 -1.40
C ASN A 304 0.95 -21.67 -1.08
N PRO A 305 1.96 -21.61 -1.95
CA PRO A 305 3.15 -20.78 -1.73
C PRO A 305 2.84 -19.30 -1.52
N ASN A 306 1.70 -18.81 -2.03
CA ASN A 306 1.26 -17.42 -1.82
C ASN A 306 1.00 -17.08 -0.34
N ASN A 307 0.79 -18.09 0.50
CA ASN A 307 0.62 -17.93 1.95
C ASN A 307 1.95 -17.98 2.72
N GLY A 308 3.02 -18.38 2.05
CA GLY A 308 4.36 -18.47 2.62
C GLY A 308 4.71 -19.80 3.28
N LEU A 309 5.96 -19.90 3.76
CA LEU A 309 6.49 -21.09 4.41
C LEU A 309 5.73 -21.43 5.71
N GLY A 310 5.22 -20.42 6.43
CA GLY A 310 4.44 -20.64 7.66
C GLY A 310 3.14 -21.42 7.44
N ASP A 311 2.50 -21.30 6.26
CA ASP A 311 1.33 -22.12 5.89
C ASP A 311 1.74 -23.56 5.62
N LEU A 312 2.86 -23.76 4.93
CA LEU A 312 3.44 -25.10 4.70
C LEU A 312 3.75 -25.79 6.04
N GLU A 313 4.52 -25.15 6.91
CA GLU A 313 4.88 -25.68 8.23
C GLU A 313 3.67 -26.07 9.08
N LYS A 314 2.65 -25.21 9.09
CA LYS A 314 1.40 -25.45 9.80
C LYS A 314 0.65 -26.66 9.25
N LYS A 315 0.59 -26.85 7.94
CA LYS A 315 -0.17 -27.91 7.30
C LYS A 315 0.53 -29.28 7.39
N ILE A 316 1.85 -29.32 7.25
CA ILE A 316 2.61 -30.56 7.44
C ILE A 316 2.62 -31.03 8.89
N ALA A 317 2.32 -30.18 9.86
CA ALA A 317 2.23 -30.57 11.28
C ALA A 317 1.15 -31.63 11.54
N SER A 318 0.18 -31.81 10.64
CA SER A 318 -0.85 -32.86 10.72
C SER A 318 -0.45 -34.20 10.13
N LEU A 319 0.71 -34.29 9.48
CA LEU A 319 1.23 -35.52 8.86
C LEU A 319 1.81 -36.49 9.89
N PRO A 320 1.94 -37.81 9.54
CA PRO A 320 2.76 -38.75 10.29
C PRO A 320 4.17 -38.20 10.49
N GLU A 321 4.75 -38.45 11.66
CA GLU A 321 6.02 -37.85 12.08
C GLU A 321 7.20 -38.16 11.13
N ASP A 322 7.23 -39.35 10.53
CA ASP A 322 8.24 -39.75 9.54
C ASP A 322 8.13 -38.91 8.24
N GLN A 323 6.92 -38.66 7.75
CA GLN A 323 6.70 -37.82 6.57
C GLN A 323 7.02 -36.36 6.85
N LYS A 324 6.56 -35.84 7.99
CA LYS A 324 6.86 -34.47 8.43
C LYS A 324 8.38 -34.28 8.55
N ALA A 325 9.09 -35.17 9.26
CA ALA A 325 10.52 -35.07 9.43
C ALA A 325 11.30 -35.14 8.11
N ALA A 326 10.82 -35.89 7.11
CA ALA A 326 11.42 -35.93 5.78
C ALA A 326 11.31 -34.60 5.07
N ILE A 327 10.13 -33.93 5.12
CA ILE A 327 9.92 -32.62 4.51
C ILE A 327 10.75 -31.53 5.21
N GLU A 328 10.78 -31.55 6.56
CA GLU A 328 11.61 -30.63 7.35
C GLU A 328 13.10 -30.77 7.04
N ALA A 329 13.58 -32.02 6.85
CA ALA A 329 14.97 -32.27 6.45
C ALA A 329 15.28 -31.70 5.04
N ASP A 330 14.36 -31.83 4.09
CA ASP A 330 14.53 -31.26 2.75
C ASP A 330 14.49 -29.73 2.78
N ILE A 331 13.61 -29.12 3.58
CA ILE A 331 13.58 -27.66 3.79
C ILE A 331 14.93 -27.18 4.36
N LYS A 332 15.46 -27.90 5.35
CA LYS A 332 16.77 -27.61 5.93
C LYS A 332 17.89 -27.69 4.89
N ALA A 333 17.87 -28.71 4.04
CA ALA A 333 18.84 -28.85 2.94
C ALA A 333 18.78 -27.68 1.95
N VAL A 334 17.59 -27.13 1.67
CA VAL A 334 17.43 -25.93 0.84
C VAL A 334 18.07 -24.72 1.51
N TYR A 335 17.90 -24.51 2.81
CA TYR A 335 18.57 -23.42 3.53
C TYR A 335 20.10 -23.52 3.49
N GLU A 336 20.64 -24.73 3.54
CA GLU A 336 22.10 -24.97 3.45
C GLU A 336 22.63 -24.72 2.02
N LYS A 337 21.79 -24.97 1.02
CA LYS A 337 22.15 -24.82 -0.39
C LYS A 337 22.03 -23.38 -0.91
N ASN A 338 20.99 -22.67 -0.51
CA ASN A 338 20.62 -21.34 -1.01
C ASN A 338 21.28 -20.22 -0.18
N PRO A 339 21.22 -18.93 -0.64
CA PRO A 339 21.69 -17.81 0.17
C PRO A 339 20.87 -17.70 1.46
N ALA A 340 21.49 -17.24 2.54
CA ALA A 340 20.77 -17.01 3.78
C ALA A 340 19.64 -15.97 3.57
N LEU A 341 18.46 -16.24 4.13
CA LEU A 341 17.34 -15.32 4.11
C LEU A 341 17.48 -14.24 5.19
N ALA A 342 16.95 -13.06 4.90
CA ALA A 342 16.70 -12.07 5.94
C ALA A 342 15.66 -12.59 6.93
N MET A 343 15.92 -12.38 8.23
CA MET A 343 15.09 -12.90 9.31
C MET A 343 14.12 -11.83 9.84
N VAL A 344 12.90 -12.25 10.09
CA VAL A 344 11.92 -11.48 10.89
C VAL A 344 12.18 -11.75 12.38
N ASN A 345 12.48 -13.00 12.72
CA ASN A 345 12.85 -13.40 14.06
C ASN A 345 13.89 -14.54 14.01
N SER A 346 15.16 -14.19 14.24
CA SER A 346 16.27 -15.15 14.18
C SER A 346 16.16 -16.25 15.26
N ASP A 347 15.69 -15.90 16.47
CA ASP A 347 15.58 -16.83 17.58
C ASP A 347 14.53 -17.92 17.34
N LYS A 348 13.50 -17.58 16.57
CA LYS A 348 12.41 -18.51 16.21
C LYS A 348 12.55 -19.12 14.82
N GLY A 349 13.60 -18.78 14.08
CA GLY A 349 13.80 -19.23 12.71
C GLY A 349 12.83 -18.65 11.69
N ILE A 350 12.10 -17.56 12.01
CA ILE A 350 11.12 -16.95 11.12
C ILE A 350 11.84 -16.05 10.13
N THR A 351 11.80 -16.42 8.86
CA THR A 351 12.37 -15.68 7.73
C THR A 351 11.34 -14.73 7.12
N ASN A 352 11.79 -13.85 6.25
CA ASN A 352 10.88 -12.97 5.50
C ASN A 352 10.06 -13.69 4.40
N LEU A 353 10.23 -15.00 4.21
CA LEU A 353 9.38 -15.83 3.34
C LEU A 353 8.30 -16.63 4.09
N HIS A 354 8.12 -16.40 5.40
CA HIS A 354 7.11 -17.13 6.18
C HIS A 354 5.69 -16.65 5.92
N VAL A 355 5.45 -15.35 5.87
CA VAL A 355 4.13 -14.77 5.58
C VAL A 355 4.28 -13.49 4.75
N PRO A 356 3.37 -13.24 3.80
CA PRO A 356 3.47 -12.06 2.93
C PRO A 356 3.33 -10.72 3.68
N SER A 357 2.72 -10.70 4.86
CA SER A 357 2.60 -9.49 5.68
C SER A 357 3.91 -9.02 6.32
N ASP A 358 4.95 -9.85 6.34
CA ASP A 358 6.26 -9.50 6.93
C ASP A 358 7.18 -8.76 5.95
N VAL A 359 6.79 -8.66 4.67
CA VAL A 359 7.61 -8.07 3.61
C VAL A 359 7.07 -6.75 3.09
N ILE A 360 6.31 -6.01 3.91
CA ILE A 360 5.71 -4.73 3.52
C ILE A 360 6.82 -3.69 3.29
N ILE A 361 6.98 -3.34 2.03
CA ILE A 361 8.07 -2.49 1.52
C ILE A 361 8.16 -1.14 2.22
N ASP A 362 7.01 -0.52 2.54
CA ASP A 362 6.93 0.81 3.17
C ASP A 362 7.61 0.84 4.55
N ALA A 363 7.63 -0.28 5.27
CA ALA A 363 8.23 -0.41 6.59
C ALA A 363 9.61 -1.06 6.52
N SER A 364 9.75 -2.15 5.75
CA SER A 364 10.95 -2.98 5.73
C SER A 364 12.15 -2.30 5.06
N MET A 365 11.94 -1.56 3.98
CA MET A 365 13.03 -0.84 3.29
C MET A 365 13.56 0.34 4.12
N PRO A 366 12.74 1.24 4.67
CA PRO A 366 13.24 2.29 5.56
C PRO A 366 13.96 1.75 6.80
N ALA A 367 13.48 0.65 7.39
CA ALA A 367 14.12 0.01 8.53
C ALA A 367 15.52 -0.52 8.18
N ALA A 368 15.67 -1.17 7.02
CA ALA A 368 16.96 -1.65 6.54
C ALA A 368 17.91 -0.49 6.22
N ILE A 369 17.43 0.57 5.55
CA ILE A 369 18.24 1.76 5.25
C ILE A 369 18.74 2.42 6.54
N ARG A 370 17.90 2.53 7.55
CA ARG A 370 18.26 3.05 8.87
C ARG A 370 19.35 2.21 9.57
N THR A 371 19.43 0.93 9.26
CA THR A 371 20.40 -0.04 9.80
C THR A 371 21.54 -0.33 8.82
N SER A 372 22.12 0.69 8.19
CA SER A 372 23.25 0.59 7.25
C SER A 372 22.96 -0.23 5.99
N GLY A 373 21.70 -0.37 5.59
CA GLY A 373 21.29 -1.26 4.49
C GLY A 373 21.44 -2.75 4.84
N GLN A 374 21.45 -3.10 6.12
CA GLN A 374 21.62 -4.46 6.59
C GLN A 374 20.34 -4.99 7.22
N MET A 375 20.15 -6.31 7.13
CA MET A 375 19.10 -7.04 7.81
C MET A 375 19.72 -8.13 8.72
N TRP A 376 18.91 -8.71 9.57
CA TRP A 376 19.33 -9.78 10.46
C TRP A 376 19.43 -11.10 9.69
N GLY A 377 20.54 -11.83 9.88
CA GLY A 377 20.73 -13.17 9.37
C GLY A 377 20.27 -14.26 10.35
N PRO A 378 20.31 -15.53 9.92
CA PRO A 378 19.95 -16.67 10.77
C PRO A 378 20.82 -16.81 12.02
N ASP A 379 22.03 -16.28 11.98
CA ASP A 379 22.99 -16.27 13.11
C ASP A 379 22.75 -15.13 14.11
N GLY A 380 21.67 -14.35 13.93
CA GLY A 380 21.34 -13.20 14.77
C GLY A 380 22.27 -12.01 14.56
N LYS A 381 23.04 -11.95 13.47
CA LYS A 381 23.91 -10.83 13.12
C LYS A 381 23.39 -10.07 11.91
N GLN A 382 23.70 -8.79 11.86
CA GLN A 382 23.42 -7.97 10.69
C GLN A 382 24.38 -8.29 9.56
N LYS A 383 23.84 -8.33 8.33
CA LYS A 383 24.60 -8.61 7.11
C LYS A 383 24.06 -7.80 5.95
N ASP A 384 24.94 -7.44 5.01
CA ASP A 384 24.55 -6.81 3.76
C ASP A 384 23.48 -7.65 3.04
N THR A 385 22.54 -6.96 2.40
CA THR A 385 21.32 -7.58 1.91
C THR A 385 21.04 -7.22 0.46
N LYS A 386 20.64 -8.20 -0.33
CA LYS A 386 19.99 -7.99 -1.62
C LYS A 386 18.50 -7.81 -1.39
N PHE A 387 18.01 -6.61 -1.69
CA PHE A 387 16.60 -6.24 -1.60
C PHE A 387 15.92 -6.49 -2.94
N VAL A 388 15.13 -7.57 -3.03
CA VAL A 388 14.44 -7.96 -4.25
C VAL A 388 13.07 -7.28 -4.30
N ILE A 389 12.93 -6.36 -5.26
CA ILE A 389 11.71 -5.59 -5.54
C ILE A 389 11.40 -5.81 -7.02
N PRO A 390 10.53 -6.76 -7.39
CA PRO A 390 10.36 -7.20 -8.78
C PRO A 390 9.99 -6.07 -9.74
N ASP A 391 8.97 -5.30 -9.41
CA ASP A 391 8.49 -4.18 -10.22
C ASP A 391 9.39 -2.96 -10.04
N ARG A 392 9.92 -2.45 -11.14
CA ARG A 392 10.82 -1.29 -11.13
C ARG A 392 10.13 0.08 -11.17
N CYS A 393 8.80 0.15 -11.07
CA CYS A 393 8.10 1.44 -11.07
C CYS A 393 8.72 2.42 -10.07
N TYR A 394 9.06 1.94 -8.87
CA TYR A 394 9.55 2.79 -7.79
C TYR A 394 10.75 2.22 -7.01
N SER A 395 11.28 1.08 -7.40
CA SER A 395 12.43 0.44 -6.75
C SER A 395 13.68 1.33 -6.74
N GLY A 396 13.82 2.18 -7.77
CA GLY A 396 14.91 3.14 -7.91
C GLY A 396 15.01 4.16 -6.77
N VAL A 397 13.91 4.47 -6.09
CA VAL A 397 13.91 5.35 -4.91
C VAL A 397 14.84 4.78 -3.82
N TYR A 398 14.66 3.53 -3.47
CA TYR A 398 15.45 2.88 -2.43
C TYR A 398 16.90 2.65 -2.85
N GLN A 399 17.14 2.28 -4.11
CA GLN A 399 18.51 2.16 -4.63
C GLN A 399 19.25 3.50 -4.55
N THR A 400 18.60 4.60 -4.91
CA THR A 400 19.18 5.95 -4.85
C THR A 400 19.56 6.31 -3.40
N VAL A 401 18.71 6.00 -2.42
CA VAL A 401 19.05 6.26 -1.00
C VAL A 401 20.24 5.41 -0.55
N ILE A 402 20.28 4.13 -0.93
CA ILE A 402 21.39 3.23 -0.59
C ILE A 402 22.71 3.76 -1.19
N ASP A 403 22.71 4.11 -2.46
CA ASP A 403 23.91 4.62 -3.15
C ASP A 403 24.37 5.96 -2.57
N PHE A 404 23.42 6.83 -2.23
CA PHE A 404 23.71 8.09 -1.56
C PHE A 404 24.37 7.86 -0.19
N CYS A 405 23.82 6.95 0.61
CA CYS A 405 24.37 6.63 1.93
C CYS A 405 25.73 5.92 1.86
N LYS A 406 25.96 5.06 0.87
CA LYS A 406 27.29 4.47 0.62
C LYS A 406 28.33 5.54 0.33
N LYS A 407 27.97 6.55 -0.43
CA LYS A 407 28.88 7.63 -0.85
C LYS A 407 29.09 8.68 0.24
N ASN A 408 28.06 9.04 1.00
CA ASN A 408 28.05 10.20 1.88
C ASN A 408 27.97 9.84 3.38
N GLY A 409 27.79 8.57 3.72
CA GLY A 409 27.47 8.13 5.08
C GLY A 409 25.98 8.20 5.41
N ALA A 410 25.64 7.87 6.64
CA ALA A 410 24.27 7.94 7.14
C ALA A 410 23.77 9.39 7.21
N LEU A 411 22.45 9.56 7.02
CA LEU A 411 21.80 10.84 7.28
C LEU A 411 21.83 11.13 8.79
N ASP A 412 21.99 12.39 9.16
CA ASP A 412 22.01 12.82 10.57
C ASP A 412 20.64 13.42 10.97
N PRO A 413 19.89 12.76 11.85
CA PRO A 413 18.59 13.27 12.32
C PRO A 413 18.67 14.64 13.01
N VAL A 414 19.85 15.03 13.53
CA VAL A 414 20.02 16.30 14.21
C VAL A 414 20.07 17.47 13.24
N THR A 415 20.71 17.29 12.10
CA THR A 415 21.01 18.38 11.15
C THR A 415 20.20 18.33 9.88
N MET A 416 19.65 17.17 9.51
CA MET A 416 18.94 17.02 8.23
C MET A 416 17.67 17.88 8.13
N GLY A 417 17.37 18.32 6.91
CA GLY A 417 16.07 18.91 6.53
C GLY A 417 14.94 17.89 6.52
N SER A 418 13.77 18.33 6.09
CA SER A 418 12.55 17.51 5.99
C SER A 418 12.14 17.31 4.54
N VAL A 419 11.54 16.15 4.25
CA VAL A 419 10.80 15.92 3.00
C VAL A 419 9.33 15.75 3.34
N SER A 420 8.57 16.85 3.19
CA SER A 420 7.11 16.80 3.29
C SER A 420 6.51 16.17 2.04
N ASN A 421 5.25 15.71 2.13
CA ASN A 421 4.60 15.06 1.01
C ASN A 421 3.22 15.64 0.72
N VAL A 422 2.98 15.93 -0.57
CA VAL A 422 1.67 16.22 -1.15
C VAL A 422 1.31 15.02 -2.02
N GLY A 423 0.33 14.22 -1.58
CA GLY A 423 -0.01 12.93 -2.19
C GLY A 423 -1.33 12.96 -2.95
N LEU A 424 -1.32 12.48 -4.19
CA LEU A 424 -2.52 12.27 -5.01
C LEU A 424 -3.28 11.05 -4.47
N MET A 425 -4.43 11.27 -3.83
CA MET A 425 -5.25 10.19 -3.28
C MET A 425 -6.75 10.52 -3.22
N ALA A 426 -7.14 11.74 -3.56
CA ALA A 426 -8.52 12.17 -3.53
C ALA A 426 -9.41 11.30 -4.41
N GLN A 427 -10.65 11.08 -3.99
CA GLN A 427 -11.66 10.32 -4.72
C GLN A 427 -11.17 8.94 -5.20
N ALA A 428 -10.43 8.23 -4.34
CA ALA A 428 -9.83 6.94 -4.66
C ALA A 428 -8.90 6.97 -5.89
N ALA A 429 -8.12 8.04 -6.07
CA ALA A 429 -7.09 8.11 -7.11
C ALA A 429 -6.11 6.93 -6.97
N GLU A 430 -5.96 6.15 -8.04
CA GLU A 430 -5.20 4.92 -8.07
C GLU A 430 -4.15 4.97 -9.17
N GLU A 431 -2.91 4.68 -8.84
CA GLU A 431 -1.83 4.46 -9.80
C GLU A 431 -1.65 2.99 -10.17
N TYR A 432 -2.22 2.09 -9.39
CA TYR A 432 -2.16 0.65 -9.58
C TYR A 432 -3.52 0.03 -9.33
N GLY A 433 -3.76 -1.13 -9.94
CA GLY A 433 -5.05 -1.80 -9.87
C GLY A 433 -5.44 -2.15 -8.43
N SER A 434 -6.64 -1.78 -8.05
CA SER A 434 -7.29 -2.39 -6.90
C SER A 434 -7.62 -3.84 -7.22
N HIS A 435 -7.83 -4.65 -6.17
CA HIS A 435 -8.09 -6.08 -6.31
C HIS A 435 -9.33 -6.43 -7.17
N ASP A 436 -10.23 -5.50 -7.41
CA ASP A 436 -11.39 -5.68 -8.29
C ASP A 436 -11.09 -5.43 -9.79
N LYS A 437 -9.89 -4.97 -10.12
CA LYS A 437 -9.37 -4.75 -11.48
C LYS A 437 -8.02 -5.46 -11.71
N THR A 438 -7.66 -6.38 -10.83
CA THR A 438 -6.43 -7.16 -10.88
C THR A 438 -6.78 -8.64 -10.97
N PHE A 439 -6.23 -9.34 -11.97
CA PHE A 439 -6.59 -10.73 -12.28
C PHE A 439 -5.35 -11.55 -12.60
N GLN A 440 -5.25 -12.75 -12.02
CA GLN A 440 -4.33 -13.76 -12.53
C GLN A 440 -4.99 -14.52 -13.68
N LEU A 441 -4.29 -14.66 -14.79
CA LEU A 441 -4.82 -15.28 -16.02
C LEU A 441 -4.53 -16.79 -16.02
N THR A 442 -5.49 -17.57 -16.49
CA THR A 442 -5.41 -19.03 -16.53
C THR A 442 -4.91 -19.59 -17.87
N GLY A 443 -4.71 -18.74 -18.87
CA GLY A 443 -4.30 -19.16 -20.21
C GLY A 443 -3.66 -18.04 -21.02
N ALA A 444 -3.09 -18.40 -22.15
CA ALA A 444 -2.55 -17.45 -23.11
C ALA A 444 -3.67 -16.77 -23.89
N GLY A 445 -3.49 -15.48 -24.20
CA GLY A 445 -4.47 -14.70 -24.95
C GLY A 445 -4.23 -13.21 -24.86
N THR A 446 -5.31 -12.44 -24.92
CA THR A 446 -5.29 -10.97 -24.82
C THR A 446 -6.34 -10.49 -23.84
N VAL A 447 -5.95 -9.59 -22.93
CA VAL A 447 -6.91 -8.86 -22.11
C VAL A 447 -7.19 -7.51 -22.75
N GLN A 448 -8.47 -7.25 -23.04
CA GLN A 448 -8.94 -6.02 -23.65
C GLN A 448 -9.77 -5.20 -22.68
N VAL A 449 -9.55 -3.89 -22.65
CA VAL A 449 -10.41 -2.90 -22.00
C VAL A 449 -11.17 -2.18 -23.11
N THR A 450 -12.49 -2.33 -23.14
CA THR A 450 -13.36 -1.74 -24.16
C THR A 450 -14.37 -0.77 -23.55
N ASP A 451 -14.78 0.25 -24.32
CA ASP A 451 -15.87 1.15 -23.96
C ASP A 451 -17.26 0.55 -24.26
N GLU A 452 -18.35 1.30 -23.98
CA GLU A 452 -19.73 0.86 -24.27
C GLU A 452 -20.03 0.69 -25.77
N GLU A 453 -19.27 1.34 -26.65
CA GLU A 453 -19.40 1.24 -28.09
C GLU A 453 -18.61 0.05 -28.67
N GLY A 454 -17.80 -0.63 -27.83
CA GLY A 454 -16.96 -1.75 -28.22
C GLY A 454 -15.58 -1.35 -28.76
N ASN A 455 -15.21 -0.07 -28.65
CA ASN A 455 -13.87 0.38 -29.01
C ASN A 455 -12.85 -0.12 -27.98
N VAL A 456 -11.71 -0.63 -28.44
CA VAL A 456 -10.61 -1.07 -27.57
C VAL A 456 -9.85 0.15 -27.09
N LEU A 457 -9.93 0.43 -25.80
CA LEU A 457 -9.17 1.51 -25.14
C LEU A 457 -7.73 1.07 -24.86
N MET A 458 -7.56 -0.15 -24.39
CA MET A 458 -6.24 -0.76 -24.11
C MET A 458 -6.33 -2.28 -24.30
N GLU A 459 -5.20 -2.89 -24.67
CA GLU A 459 -5.07 -4.35 -24.72
C GLU A 459 -3.69 -4.79 -24.25
N GLN A 460 -3.63 -5.99 -23.65
CA GLN A 460 -2.39 -6.60 -23.16
C GLN A 460 -2.35 -8.07 -23.58
N ALA A 461 -1.25 -8.49 -24.20
CA ALA A 461 -0.99 -9.91 -24.41
C ALA A 461 -0.60 -10.56 -23.08
N VAL A 462 -1.07 -11.76 -22.84
CA VAL A 462 -0.87 -12.49 -21.58
C VAL A 462 -0.64 -13.98 -21.81
N GLU A 463 0.06 -14.61 -20.87
CA GLU A 463 0.23 -16.05 -20.78
C GLU A 463 -0.43 -16.60 -19.51
N ALA A 464 -0.45 -17.93 -19.37
CA ALA A 464 -0.96 -18.57 -18.17
C ALA A 464 -0.10 -18.17 -16.95
N GLY A 465 -0.76 -17.77 -15.87
CA GLY A 465 -0.10 -17.31 -14.65
C GLY A 465 0.17 -15.80 -14.60
N ASP A 466 0.16 -15.11 -15.73
CA ASP A 466 0.38 -13.66 -15.78
C ASP A 466 -0.65 -12.89 -14.96
N ILE A 467 -0.21 -11.75 -14.42
CA ILE A 467 -1.06 -10.89 -13.59
C ILE A 467 -1.35 -9.61 -14.36
N PHE A 468 -2.60 -9.45 -14.78
CA PHE A 468 -3.12 -8.21 -15.35
C PHE A 468 -3.66 -7.31 -14.26
N ARG A 469 -3.40 -6.00 -14.35
CA ARG A 469 -4.04 -4.97 -13.53
C ARG A 469 -4.43 -3.74 -14.33
N MET A 470 -5.49 -3.07 -13.91
CA MET A 470 -5.96 -1.79 -14.43
C MET A 470 -6.07 -0.77 -13.32
N CYS A 471 -5.70 0.47 -13.60
CA CYS A 471 -5.80 1.62 -12.70
C CYS A 471 -6.74 2.68 -13.26
N GLN A 472 -7.26 3.54 -12.37
CA GLN A 472 -8.08 4.70 -12.71
C GLN A 472 -7.64 5.90 -11.89
N THR A 473 -7.41 7.05 -12.53
CA THR A 473 -7.09 8.31 -11.87
C THR A 473 -7.95 9.42 -12.43
N LYS A 474 -8.88 9.91 -11.61
CA LYS A 474 -9.82 10.97 -12.00
C LYS A 474 -9.11 12.31 -12.19
N ASP A 475 -9.66 13.16 -13.04
CA ASP A 475 -9.04 14.43 -13.40
C ASP A 475 -9.14 15.49 -12.29
N ALA A 476 -10.30 15.62 -11.64
CA ALA A 476 -10.51 16.60 -10.58
C ALA A 476 -9.53 16.44 -9.39
N PRO A 477 -9.23 15.23 -8.89
CA PRO A 477 -8.15 14.99 -7.93
C PRO A 477 -6.78 15.48 -8.40
N VAL A 478 -6.45 15.33 -9.68
CA VAL A 478 -5.17 15.81 -10.23
C VAL A 478 -5.10 17.33 -10.22
N GLN A 479 -6.19 18.02 -10.58
CA GLN A 479 -6.28 19.48 -10.51
C GLN A 479 -6.07 19.99 -9.09
N ASP A 480 -6.75 19.40 -8.11
CA ASP A 480 -6.60 19.75 -6.70
C ASP A 480 -5.19 19.44 -6.17
N TRP A 481 -4.58 18.33 -6.60
CA TRP A 481 -3.22 17.94 -6.24
C TRP A 481 -2.19 18.99 -6.71
N VAL A 482 -2.31 19.48 -7.94
CA VAL A 482 -1.46 20.57 -8.49
C VAL A 482 -1.66 21.85 -7.68
N LYS A 483 -2.91 22.25 -7.41
CA LYS A 483 -3.26 23.40 -6.59
C LYS A 483 -2.64 23.30 -5.18
N LEU A 484 -2.75 22.13 -4.54
CA LEU A 484 -2.19 21.90 -3.22
C LEU A 484 -0.67 22.02 -3.22
N ALA A 485 0.01 21.49 -4.23
CA ALA A 485 1.46 21.61 -4.39
C ALA A 485 1.91 23.08 -4.51
N VAL A 486 1.24 23.87 -5.35
CA VAL A 486 1.50 25.31 -5.50
C VAL A 486 1.28 26.06 -4.19
N ASN A 487 0.17 25.80 -3.51
CA ASN A 487 -0.15 26.42 -2.22
C ASN A 487 0.89 26.09 -1.15
N ARG A 488 1.37 24.84 -1.12
CA ARG A 488 2.41 24.43 -0.16
C ARG A 488 3.76 25.05 -0.47
N ALA A 489 4.18 25.06 -1.74
CA ALA A 489 5.41 25.74 -2.16
C ALA A 489 5.38 27.22 -1.77
N ARG A 490 4.27 27.92 -2.01
CA ARG A 490 4.09 29.32 -1.66
C ARG A 490 4.11 29.58 -0.15
N ALA A 491 3.39 28.76 0.62
CA ALA A 491 3.29 28.92 2.08
C ALA A 491 4.60 28.68 2.81
N THR A 492 5.49 27.87 2.25
CA THR A 492 6.75 27.44 2.90
C THR A 492 8.00 28.01 2.24
N ASN A 493 7.89 28.58 1.05
CA ASN A 493 9.02 28.97 0.20
C ASN A 493 10.03 27.82 -0.01
N THR A 494 9.50 26.61 -0.21
CA THR A 494 10.25 25.36 -0.35
C THR A 494 10.02 24.79 -1.75
N PRO A 495 11.05 24.26 -2.44
CA PRO A 495 10.88 23.59 -3.73
C PRO A 495 9.86 22.47 -3.66
N ALA A 496 8.92 22.45 -4.63
CA ALA A 496 7.95 21.38 -4.81
C ALA A 496 8.30 20.56 -6.06
N ILE A 497 8.57 19.29 -5.86
CA ILE A 497 9.01 18.40 -6.93
C ILE A 497 7.92 17.37 -7.21
N PHE A 498 7.38 17.37 -8.42
CA PHE A 498 6.51 16.30 -8.92
C PHE A 498 7.36 15.10 -9.29
N TRP A 499 7.11 13.96 -8.65
CA TRP A 499 7.85 12.71 -8.84
C TRP A 499 7.18 11.92 -9.95
N LEU A 500 7.51 12.22 -11.20
CA LEU A 500 6.91 11.64 -12.38
C LEU A 500 7.99 11.25 -13.40
N ASP A 501 7.96 10.00 -13.85
CA ASP A 501 8.86 9.47 -14.87
C ASP A 501 8.26 9.59 -16.26
N LYS A 502 8.83 10.46 -17.10
CA LYS A 502 8.38 10.65 -18.49
C LYS A 502 8.43 9.37 -19.35
N ASN A 503 9.17 8.35 -18.91
CA ASN A 503 9.29 7.08 -19.63
C ASN A 503 8.22 6.07 -19.18
N ARG A 504 7.46 6.35 -18.13
CA ARG A 504 6.34 5.55 -17.66
C ARG A 504 5.04 6.09 -18.28
N ALA A 505 4.23 5.23 -18.88
CA ALA A 505 3.04 5.65 -19.65
C ALA A 505 2.03 6.46 -18.80
N HIS A 506 1.72 6.00 -17.57
CA HIS A 506 0.88 6.73 -16.61
C HIS A 506 1.45 8.11 -16.31
N ASP A 507 2.72 8.18 -15.92
CA ASP A 507 3.36 9.41 -15.52
C ASP A 507 3.47 10.41 -16.68
N ALA A 508 3.69 9.94 -17.91
CA ALA A 508 3.70 10.80 -19.10
C ALA A 508 2.36 11.54 -19.29
N ASN A 509 1.22 10.87 -19.05
CA ASN A 509 -0.10 11.50 -19.06
C ASN A 509 -0.27 12.48 -17.90
N LEU A 510 0.20 12.14 -16.71
CA LEU A 510 0.15 13.05 -15.55
C LEU A 510 1.04 14.26 -15.74
N ILE A 511 2.21 14.15 -16.37
CA ILE A 511 3.09 15.30 -16.71
C ILE A 511 2.33 16.31 -17.58
N GLN A 512 1.64 15.84 -18.62
CA GLN A 512 0.85 16.72 -19.47
C GLN A 512 -0.26 17.45 -18.68
N LYS A 513 -0.92 16.76 -17.75
CA LYS A 513 -1.94 17.35 -16.88
C LYS A 513 -1.33 18.36 -15.91
N VAL A 514 -0.21 18.05 -15.26
CA VAL A 514 0.51 18.96 -14.37
C VAL A 514 0.92 20.24 -15.12
N GLU A 515 1.54 20.12 -16.29
CA GLU A 515 1.94 21.25 -17.12
C GLU A 515 0.74 22.10 -17.57
N LYS A 516 -0.40 21.47 -17.82
CA LYS A 516 -1.66 22.16 -18.13
C LYS A 516 -2.17 22.95 -16.92
N TYR A 517 -2.32 22.28 -15.78
CA TYR A 517 -2.96 22.87 -14.59
C TYR A 517 -2.08 23.85 -13.83
N LEU A 518 -0.76 23.76 -13.93
CA LEU A 518 0.15 24.79 -13.39
C LEU A 518 -0.11 26.17 -14.00
N LYS A 519 -0.61 26.23 -15.23
CA LYS A 519 -0.95 27.51 -15.91
C LYS A 519 -2.17 28.22 -15.28
N ASP A 520 -2.99 27.50 -14.53
CA ASP A 520 -4.16 28.05 -13.84
C ASP A 520 -3.78 28.70 -12.50
N HIS A 521 -2.49 28.64 -12.12
CA HIS A 521 -1.98 29.15 -10.85
C HIS A 521 -0.84 30.15 -11.08
N ASP A 522 -0.77 31.18 -10.22
CA ASP A 522 0.41 32.03 -10.18
C ASP A 522 1.58 31.26 -9.56
N THR A 523 2.58 30.93 -10.35
CA THR A 523 3.81 30.24 -9.91
C THR A 523 5.01 31.16 -9.81
N THR A 524 4.81 32.47 -9.91
CA THR A 524 5.88 33.47 -9.88
C THR A 524 6.70 33.35 -8.59
N GLY A 525 8.01 33.21 -8.73
CA GLY A 525 8.95 33.08 -7.61
C GLY A 525 8.91 31.73 -6.90
N LEU A 526 8.17 30.73 -7.39
CA LEU A 526 8.16 29.37 -6.85
C LEU A 526 9.14 28.47 -7.61
N ASP A 527 9.82 27.60 -6.89
CA ASP A 527 10.62 26.52 -7.46
C ASP A 527 9.76 25.25 -7.54
N ILE A 528 9.19 25.01 -8.72
CA ILE A 528 8.35 23.84 -9.00
C ILE A 528 8.98 23.09 -10.17
N GLN A 529 9.27 21.81 -9.96
CA GLN A 529 9.97 20.97 -10.93
C GLN A 529 9.26 19.62 -11.09
N ILE A 530 9.53 18.96 -12.22
CA ILE A 530 9.10 17.58 -12.51
C ILE A 530 10.37 16.76 -12.69
N MET A 531 10.52 15.69 -11.92
CA MET A 531 11.68 14.80 -11.98
C MET A 531 11.24 13.34 -11.89
N SER A 532 12.03 12.44 -12.46
CA SER A 532 11.83 11.01 -12.20
C SER A 532 11.94 10.68 -10.71
N PRO A 533 11.30 9.62 -10.19
CA PRO A 533 11.39 9.26 -8.78
C PRO A 533 12.83 9.11 -8.26
N ALA A 534 13.74 8.56 -9.07
CA ALA A 534 15.15 8.43 -8.70
C ALA A 534 15.85 9.80 -8.62
N ASP A 535 15.67 10.66 -9.64
CA ASP A 535 16.28 12.01 -9.66
C ASP A 535 15.71 12.89 -8.54
N ALA A 536 14.40 12.81 -8.29
CA ALA A 536 13.74 13.54 -7.21
C ALA A 536 14.21 13.08 -5.82
N THR A 537 14.49 11.78 -5.67
CA THR A 537 15.11 11.23 -4.45
C THR A 537 16.51 11.80 -4.27
N GLN A 538 17.36 11.75 -5.30
CA GLN A 538 18.71 12.30 -5.26
C GLN A 538 18.70 13.79 -4.92
N TYR A 539 17.86 14.58 -5.60
CA TYR A 539 17.69 16.01 -5.32
C TYR A 539 17.28 16.27 -3.86
N SER A 540 16.32 15.51 -3.35
CA SER A 540 15.85 15.63 -1.97
C SER A 540 16.97 15.31 -0.97
N LEU A 541 17.73 14.24 -1.19
CA LEU A 541 18.86 13.84 -0.34
C LEU A 541 19.96 14.91 -0.30
N GLU A 542 20.33 15.48 -1.45
CA GLU A 542 21.34 16.54 -1.53
C GLU A 542 20.94 17.82 -0.79
N ARG A 543 19.64 18.05 -0.66
CA ARG A 543 19.11 19.21 0.08
C ARG A 543 19.04 18.93 1.57
N ILE A 544 18.46 17.79 1.97
CA ILE A 544 18.25 17.50 3.39
C ILE A 544 19.55 17.34 4.17
N VAL A 545 20.64 16.86 3.58
CA VAL A 545 21.96 16.83 4.24
C VAL A 545 22.53 18.23 4.51
N LYS A 546 22.03 19.25 3.81
CA LYS A 546 22.35 20.67 4.04
C LYS A 546 21.36 21.34 5.00
N GLY A 547 20.45 20.59 5.61
CA GLY A 547 19.38 21.12 6.46
C GLY A 547 18.26 21.83 5.72
N LEU A 548 18.15 21.65 4.38
CA LEU A 548 17.14 22.31 3.54
C LEU A 548 15.97 21.37 3.28
N ASP A 549 14.75 21.91 3.36
CA ASP A 549 13.54 21.15 3.14
C ASP A 549 13.18 21.00 1.64
N THR A 550 12.38 19.97 1.32
CA THR A 550 11.83 19.71 0.00
C THR A 550 10.38 19.24 0.15
N ILE A 551 9.51 19.58 -0.80
CA ILE A 551 8.16 19.04 -0.91
C ILE A 551 8.16 17.98 -2.00
N SER A 552 7.93 16.72 -1.64
CA SER A 552 7.66 15.65 -2.59
C SER A 552 6.19 15.67 -2.98
N VAL A 553 5.90 15.82 -4.28
CA VAL A 553 4.56 15.83 -4.85
C VAL A 553 4.39 14.53 -5.63
N THR A 554 3.63 13.58 -5.08
CA THR A 554 3.66 12.19 -5.51
C THR A 554 2.30 11.59 -5.77
N GLY A 555 2.24 10.59 -6.61
CA GLY A 555 1.11 9.69 -6.72
C GLY A 555 0.93 8.82 -5.47
N ASN A 556 -0.09 7.96 -5.49
CA ASN A 556 -0.56 7.26 -4.30
C ASN A 556 0.47 6.28 -3.73
N VAL A 557 1.18 5.52 -4.57
CA VAL A 557 2.19 4.54 -4.12
C VAL A 557 3.42 5.25 -3.56
N LEU A 558 3.97 6.22 -4.30
CA LEU A 558 5.11 7.01 -3.85
C LEU A 558 4.80 7.85 -2.61
N ARG A 559 3.54 8.27 -2.44
CA ARG A 559 3.09 8.89 -1.20
C ARG A 559 3.34 7.98 -0.01
N ASP A 560 2.92 6.71 -0.12
CA ASP A 560 3.13 5.73 0.95
C ASP A 560 4.62 5.52 1.23
N TYR A 561 5.43 5.37 0.17
CA TYR A 561 6.88 5.20 0.32
C TYR A 561 7.54 6.41 1.00
N ASN A 562 7.24 7.62 0.53
CA ASN A 562 7.88 8.83 1.04
C ASN A 562 7.43 9.21 2.44
N THR A 563 6.17 8.93 2.81
CA THR A 563 5.64 9.22 4.16
C THR A 563 6.09 8.22 5.23
N ASP A 564 6.74 7.14 4.83
CA ASP A 564 7.43 6.23 5.74
C ASP A 564 8.95 6.42 5.67
N LEU A 565 9.53 6.46 4.47
CA LEU A 565 10.98 6.53 4.28
C LEU A 565 11.62 7.74 4.98
N PHE A 566 11.23 8.95 4.58
CA PHE A 566 11.86 10.16 5.11
C PHE A 566 11.58 10.39 6.59
N PRO A 567 10.35 10.23 7.11
CA PRO A 567 10.08 10.35 8.53
C PRO A 567 10.79 9.32 9.40
N ILE A 568 10.95 8.09 8.95
CA ILE A 568 11.72 7.07 9.69
C ILE A 568 13.19 7.49 9.77
N LEU A 569 13.75 8.05 8.71
CA LEU A 569 15.14 8.56 8.71
C LEU A 569 15.29 9.86 9.52
N GLU A 570 14.27 10.73 9.52
CA GLU A 570 14.29 12.06 10.13
C GLU A 570 13.93 12.04 11.62
N VAL A 571 12.84 11.36 11.99
CA VAL A 571 12.27 11.40 13.36
C VAL A 571 12.18 10.01 14.01
N GLY A 572 12.68 8.97 13.37
CA GLY A 572 12.76 7.60 13.87
C GLY A 572 11.46 6.79 13.70
N THR A 573 10.39 7.39 13.23
CA THR A 573 9.08 6.74 13.03
C THR A 573 8.20 7.55 12.10
N SER A 574 7.34 6.89 11.31
CA SER A 574 6.29 7.53 10.52
C SER A 574 4.99 7.76 11.31
N ALA A 575 4.83 7.15 12.48
CA ALA A 575 3.59 7.20 13.28
C ALA A 575 3.25 8.59 13.85
N LYS A 576 4.16 9.55 13.76
CA LYS A 576 4.00 10.91 14.28
C LYS A 576 3.80 11.97 13.18
N MET A 577 3.49 11.55 11.96
CA MET A 577 3.25 12.43 10.81
C MET A 577 1.78 12.80 10.68
#